data_571cc7e5a4889867d4f20cb8f4099cab
#
_entry.id   571cc7e5a4889867d4f20cb8f4099cab
#
_cell.length_a   1.000
_cell.length_b   1.000
_cell.length_c   1.000
_cell.angle_alpha   90.00
_cell.angle_beta   90.00
_cell.angle_gamma   90.00
#
_symmetry.space_group_name_H-M   'P 1'
#
loop_
_entity.id
_entity.type
_entity.pdbx_description
1 polymer ?
#
loop_
_entity_poly.entity_id
_entity_poly.type
_entity_poly.pdbx_seq_one_letter_code
_entity_poly.pdbx_strand_id
1 'polypeptide(L)'
;MEVTICIGSSCHLKGSRDVIAILQRLISLNHLEDEVELKGSFCMGECMNNGVCVCIDGERFNVTPLGTEEFFRTEILKRLGK
;
A
#
# COMPACT_ATOMS: atom_id res chain seq x y z
N MET A 1 -10.47 6.25 4.13
CA MET A 1 -9.17 5.71 4.58
C MET A 1 -8.07 6.20 3.65
N GLU A 2 -7.03 6.75 4.21
CA GLU A 2 -5.91 7.24 3.42
C GLU A 2 -4.75 6.24 3.49
N VAL A 3 -4.30 5.79 2.35
CA VAL A 3 -3.18 4.84 2.23
C VAL A 3 -2.06 5.53 1.47
N THR A 4 -0.94 5.73 2.14
CA THR A 4 0.22 6.38 1.56
C THR A 4 1.30 5.35 1.27
N ILE A 5 1.83 5.38 0.05
CA ILE A 5 2.82 4.40 -0.41
C ILE A 5 4.11 5.14 -0.72
N CYS A 6 5.20 4.63 -0.20
CA CYS A 6 6.52 5.22 -0.46
C CYS A 6 6.93 4.97 -1.90
N ILE A 7 7.20 6.05 -2.64
CA ILE A 7 7.59 5.97 -4.05
C ILE A 7 9.00 6.53 -4.30
N GLY A 8 9.80 6.60 -3.25
CA GLY A 8 11.20 7.01 -3.41
C GLY A 8 11.97 6.02 -4.26
N SER A 9 13.14 6.43 -4.75
CA SER A 9 13.94 5.61 -5.67
C SER A 9 14.26 4.23 -5.12
N SER A 10 14.56 4.12 -3.84
CA SER A 10 14.83 2.83 -3.23
C SER A 10 13.61 1.94 -3.21
N CYS A 11 12.46 2.50 -2.86
CA CYS A 11 11.22 1.74 -2.81
C CYS A 11 10.73 1.39 -4.22
N HIS A 12 11.00 2.24 -5.19
CA HIS A 12 10.68 1.96 -6.58
C HIS A 12 11.40 0.69 -7.05
N LEU A 13 12.67 0.55 -6.71
CA LEU A 13 13.45 -0.64 -7.04
C LEU A 13 12.94 -1.89 -6.32
N LYS A 14 12.24 -1.71 -5.23
CA LYS A 14 11.68 -2.83 -4.46
C LYS A 14 10.26 -3.20 -4.88
N GLY A 15 9.75 -2.61 -5.93
CA GLY A 15 8.46 -2.97 -6.47
C GLY A 15 7.29 -2.12 -6.00
N SER A 16 7.53 -0.87 -5.64
CA SER A 16 6.46 0.02 -5.21
C SER A 16 5.38 0.19 -6.28
N ARG A 17 5.79 0.23 -7.55
CA ARG A 17 4.83 0.35 -8.64
C ARG A 17 3.91 -0.86 -8.71
N ASP A 18 4.44 -2.05 -8.48
CA ASP A 18 3.63 -3.26 -8.47
C ASP A 18 2.65 -3.25 -7.30
N VAL A 19 3.12 -2.83 -6.13
CA VAL A 19 2.24 -2.72 -4.96
C VAL A 19 1.10 -1.76 -5.24
N ILE A 20 1.40 -0.59 -5.80
CA ILE A 20 0.38 0.40 -6.13
C ILE A 20 -0.62 -0.15 -7.14
N ALA A 21 -0.14 -0.79 -8.20
CA ALA A 21 -1.00 -1.35 -9.22
C ALA A 21 -1.93 -2.43 -8.65
N ILE A 22 -1.40 -3.31 -7.81
CA ILE A 22 -2.20 -4.35 -7.18
C ILE A 22 -3.25 -3.74 -6.26
N LEU A 23 -2.86 -2.77 -5.45
CA LEU A 23 -3.81 -2.11 -4.55
C LEU A 23 -4.91 -1.39 -5.33
N GLN A 24 -4.57 -0.68 -6.39
CA GLN A 24 -5.57 -0.01 -7.21
C GLN A 24 -6.56 -1.01 -7.81
N ARG A 25 -6.04 -2.13 -8.28
CA ARG A 25 -6.87 -3.18 -8.86
C ARG A 25 -7.82 -3.75 -7.81
N LEU A 26 -7.31 -4.06 -6.62
CA LEU A 26 -8.14 -4.62 -5.56
C LEU A 26 -9.20 -3.64 -5.09
N ILE A 27 -8.85 -2.38 -4.99
CA ILE A 27 -9.80 -1.32 -4.62
C ILE A 27 -10.91 -1.23 -5.66
N SER A 28 -10.55 -1.26 -6.92
CA SER A 28 -11.54 -1.19 -8.00
C SER A 28 -12.44 -2.43 -8.03
N LEU A 29 -11.86 -3.61 -7.84
CA LEU A 29 -12.62 -4.85 -7.82
C LEU A 29 -13.64 -4.91 -6.68
N ASN A 30 -13.32 -4.26 -5.57
CA ASN A 30 -14.19 -4.25 -4.39
C ASN A 30 -15.03 -2.98 -4.28
N HIS A 31 -14.99 -2.12 -5.29
CA HIS A 31 -15.74 -0.87 -5.32
C HIS A 31 -15.43 0.03 -4.11
N LEU A 32 -14.16 0.13 -3.78
CA LEU A 32 -13.72 0.90 -2.61
C LEU A 32 -13.07 2.24 -2.97
N GLU A 33 -13.21 2.70 -4.22
CA GLU A 33 -12.56 3.93 -4.67
C GLU A 33 -12.94 5.14 -3.81
N ASP A 34 -14.17 5.14 -3.30
CA ASP A 34 -14.65 6.24 -2.47
C ASP A 34 -14.25 6.07 -1.00
N GLU A 35 -13.86 4.87 -0.61
CA GLU A 35 -13.52 4.59 0.78
C GLU A 35 -12.02 4.53 1.04
N VAL A 36 -11.25 4.21 0.00
CA VAL A 36 -9.80 4.11 0.12
C VAL A 36 -9.14 5.06 -0.86
N GLU A 37 -8.30 5.94 -0.35
CA GLU A 37 -7.56 6.89 -1.17
C GLU A 37 -6.09 6.50 -1.17
N LEU A 38 -5.52 6.26 -2.34
CA LEU A 38 -4.11 5.94 -2.49
C LEU A 38 -3.32 7.21 -2.77
N LYS A 39 -2.26 7.41 -2.01
CA LYS A 39 -1.37 8.53 -2.21
C LYS A 39 0.07 8.05 -2.28
N GLY A 40 0.87 8.71 -3.12
CA GLY A 40 2.29 8.46 -3.17
C GLY A 40 3.02 9.46 -2.30
N SER A 41 4.10 9.02 -1.68
CA SER A 41 4.94 9.89 -0.85
C SER A 41 6.39 9.57 -1.13
N PHE A 42 7.25 10.56 -0.99
CA PHE A 42 8.68 10.32 -1.12
C PHE A 42 9.17 9.50 0.05
N CYS A 43 10.22 8.71 -0.20
CA CYS A 43 10.81 7.87 0.83
C CYS A 43 11.33 8.72 1.99
N MET A 44 10.92 8.34 3.20
CA MET A 44 11.38 9.02 4.41
C MET A 44 12.61 8.38 5.00
N GLY A 45 13.34 7.61 4.19
CA GLY A 45 14.57 6.98 4.65
C GLY A 45 14.36 5.69 5.42
N GLU A 46 13.15 5.15 5.41
CA GLU A 46 12.83 3.95 6.17
C GLU A 46 12.56 2.73 5.31
N CYS A 47 12.89 2.78 4.03
CA CYS A 47 12.75 1.63 3.15
C CYS A 47 13.99 0.75 3.28
N MET A 48 14.15 0.14 4.44
CA MET A 48 15.36 -0.62 4.75
C MET A 48 15.26 -2.11 4.54
N ASN A 49 14.06 -2.63 4.35
CA ASN A 49 13.85 -4.07 4.25
C ASN A 49 13.33 -4.46 2.88
N ASN A 50 13.03 -5.74 2.72
CA ASN A 50 12.58 -6.32 1.46
C ASN A 50 11.11 -6.00 1.20
N GLY A 51 10.75 -4.75 1.14
CA GLY A 51 9.38 -4.40 0.90
C GLY A 51 9.19 -2.92 0.71
N VAL A 52 7.95 -2.54 0.52
CA VAL A 52 7.54 -1.17 0.28
C VAL A 52 6.87 -0.64 1.55
N CYS A 53 7.25 0.55 1.95
CA CYS A 53 6.64 1.18 3.11
C CYS A 53 5.25 1.71 2.73
N VAL A 54 4.24 1.23 3.45
CA VAL A 54 2.86 1.65 3.25
C VAL A 54 2.32 2.17 4.57
N CYS A 55 1.71 3.34 4.55
CA CYS A 55 1.11 3.92 5.74
C CYS A 55 -0.40 3.94 5.60
N ILE A 56 -1.10 3.46 6.62
CA ILE A 56 -2.55 3.53 6.70
C ILE A 56 -2.91 4.30 7.95
N ASP A 57 -3.49 5.48 7.78
CA ASP A 57 -3.91 6.34 8.88
C ASP A 57 -2.81 6.55 9.93
N GLY A 58 -1.57 6.67 9.47
CA GLY A 58 -0.43 6.91 10.34
C GLY A 58 0.31 5.66 10.78
N GLU A 59 -0.22 4.48 10.53
CA GLU A 59 0.47 3.23 10.84
C GLU A 59 1.31 2.78 9.66
N ARG A 60 2.52 2.36 9.94
CA ARG A 60 3.46 1.93 8.90
C ARG A 60 3.47 0.42 8.76
N PHE A 61 3.50 -0.03 7.53
CA PHE A 61 3.56 -1.45 7.20
C PHE A 61 4.62 -1.69 6.14
N ASN A 62 5.19 -2.86 6.15
CA ASN A 62 6.15 -3.27 5.15
C ASN A 62 5.48 -4.32 4.25
N VAL A 63 5.25 -3.95 2.99
CA VAL A 63 4.47 -4.75 2.05
C VAL A 63 5.32 -5.15 0.86
N THR A 64 5.28 -6.44 0.50
CA THR A 64 5.94 -6.91 -0.71
C THR A 64 4.90 -7.03 -1.82
N PRO A 65 5.33 -6.99 -3.10
CA PRO A 65 4.38 -7.19 -4.20
C PRO A 65 3.60 -8.49 -4.10
N LEU A 66 4.27 -9.56 -3.67
CA LEU A 66 3.61 -10.85 -3.52
C LEU A 66 2.64 -10.90 -2.35
N GLY A 67 2.90 -10.12 -1.32
CA GLY A 67 2.05 -10.08 -0.14
C GLY A 67 1.01 -8.97 -0.15
N THR A 68 0.93 -8.20 -1.22
CA THR A 68 0.02 -7.05 -1.29
C THR A 68 -1.45 -7.46 -1.18
N GLU A 69 -1.84 -8.53 -1.84
CA GLU A 69 -3.22 -8.98 -1.80
C GLU A 69 -3.64 -9.39 -0.39
N GLU A 70 -2.80 -10.14 0.29
CA GLU A 70 -3.06 -10.53 1.66
C GLU A 70 -3.10 -9.33 2.59
N PHE A 71 -2.17 -8.40 2.39
CA PHE A 71 -2.14 -7.16 3.15
C PHE A 71 -3.45 -6.38 2.98
N PHE A 72 -3.93 -6.28 1.76
CA PHE A 72 -5.18 -5.59 1.46
C PHE A 72 -6.34 -6.22 2.23
N ARG A 73 -6.46 -7.53 2.18
CA ARG A 73 -7.54 -8.24 2.87
C ARG A 73 -7.44 -8.07 4.38
N THR A 74 -6.24 -8.23 4.91
CA THR A 74 -6.04 -8.23 6.37
C THR A 74 -6.17 -6.84 6.95
N GLU A 75 -5.57 -5.84 6.30
CA GLU A 75 -5.51 -4.51 6.89
C GLU A 75 -6.59 -3.58 6.35
N ILE A 76 -6.86 -3.62 5.06
CA ILE A 76 -7.79 -2.66 4.49
C ILE A 76 -9.24 -3.12 4.62
N LEU A 77 -9.56 -4.34 4.21
CA LEU A 77 -10.93 -4.83 4.32
C LEU A 77 -11.36 -4.96 5.77
N LYS A 78 -10.46 -5.39 6.64
CA LYS A 78 -10.76 -5.51 8.06
C LYS A 78 -11.13 -4.16 8.67
N ARG A 79 -10.38 -3.11 8.31
CA ARG A 79 -10.63 -1.77 8.83
C ARG A 79 -11.94 -1.18 8.29
N LEU A 80 -12.34 -1.59 7.10
CA LEU A 80 -13.58 -1.14 6.50
C LEU A 80 -14.79 -1.98 6.91
N GLY A 81 -14.57 -3.06 7.64
CA GLY A 81 -15.65 -3.93 8.07
C GLY A 81 -16.22 -4.80 6.96
N LYS A 82 -15.39 -5.13 5.99
CA LYS A 82 -15.88 -5.89 4.82
C LYS A 82 -15.32 -7.30 4.70
#